data_d369bde005d7012da4f841b4d534b274
#
_entry.id   d369bde005d7012da4f841b4d534b274
#
_cell.length_a   1.000
_cell.length_b   1.000
_cell.length_c   1.000
_cell.angle_alpha   90.00
_cell.angle_beta   90.00
_cell.angle_gamma   90.00
#
_symmetry.space_group_name_H-M   'P 1'
#
loop_
_entity.id
_entity.type
_entity.pdbx_description
1 polymer ?
#
loop_
_entity_poly.entity_id
_entity_poly.type
_entity_poly.pdbx_seq_one_letter_code
_entity_poly.pdbx_strand_id
1 'polypeptide(L)'
;MLFFAAISLAPAAPAPVSEDGGFGPPRAVVLRDYSGDAMEPFVTRDGRWLLFNNRNGPRDQTDLFVARREVDGGYRYVGALSGANSSALDGVASVDRRGNFFFVSTRDFDRSGNTLWTGRLADGAATDIRPLASDFTPKRLLRLNIDLEISADGERLYVAENRWNLLRGRPSTSDLAIAARDGARFVRQRDSDAVMRAVNTAALEYAPATSEDQLTLYFTRWNAAKRGAVPEMYVSRRTRTDTAWGAPVRVVAASGFVEGPTVLPGGCEIMYHARIGEAYRLFTVRRRDC
;
A
#
# COMPACT_ATOMS: atom_id res chain seq x y z
N MET A 1 14.21 58.12 0.02
CA MET A 1 14.36 56.83 0.76
C MET A 1 13.00 56.09 0.60
N LEU A 2 12.87 55.26 -0.39
CA LEU A 2 11.62 54.52 -0.64
C LEU A 2 11.73 53.16 0.04
N PHE A 3 10.84 52.89 0.99
CA PHE A 3 10.68 51.54 1.60
C PHE A 3 9.82 50.67 0.70
N PHE A 4 10.41 49.61 0.16
CA PHE A 4 9.66 48.50 -0.45
C PHE A 4 9.22 47.54 0.66
N ALA A 5 7.92 47.48 0.93
CA ALA A 5 7.34 46.46 1.80
C ALA A 5 7.28 45.14 1.01
N ALA A 6 8.01 44.13 1.47
CA ALA A 6 7.91 42.78 0.95
C ALA A 6 6.60 42.16 1.43
N ILE A 7 5.68 41.91 0.50
CA ILE A 7 4.44 41.15 0.76
C ILE A 7 4.85 39.66 0.83
N SER A 8 4.90 39.13 2.05
CA SER A 8 5.04 37.69 2.28
C SER A 8 3.70 36.99 1.95
N LEU A 9 3.62 36.34 0.82
CA LEU A 9 2.49 35.43 0.51
C LEU A 9 2.66 34.17 1.36
N ALA A 10 1.83 34.02 2.38
CA ALA A 10 1.69 32.75 3.10
C ALA A 10 1.22 31.65 2.10
N PRO A 11 1.75 30.42 2.18
CA PRO A 11 1.28 29.33 1.33
C PRO A 11 -0.22 29.12 1.57
N ALA A 12 -0.98 29.03 0.50
CA ALA A 12 -2.42 28.76 0.55
C ALA A 12 -2.67 27.44 1.30
N ALA A 13 -3.61 27.46 2.24
CA ALA A 13 -4.07 26.25 2.90
C ALA A 13 -4.59 25.26 1.84
N PRO A 14 -4.34 23.95 1.98
CA PRO A 14 -4.88 22.96 1.05
C PRO A 14 -6.41 23.08 1.04
N ALA A 15 -7.00 23.05 -0.17
CA ALA A 15 -8.45 23.10 -0.33
C ALA A 15 -9.15 22.02 0.52
N PRO A 16 -10.29 22.32 1.14
CA PRO A 16 -11.03 21.34 1.91
C PRO A 16 -11.38 20.14 1.02
N VAL A 17 -11.08 18.93 1.50
CA VAL A 17 -11.49 17.69 0.83
C VAL A 17 -13.01 17.60 0.94
N SER A 18 -13.72 17.46 -0.19
CA SER A 18 -15.16 17.26 -0.20
C SER A 18 -15.54 16.02 0.64
N GLU A 19 -16.75 16.02 1.24
CA GLU A 19 -17.23 14.91 2.09
C GLU A 19 -17.21 13.53 1.39
N ASP A 20 -17.24 13.50 0.05
CA ASP A 20 -17.12 12.29 -0.78
C ASP A 20 -15.66 11.90 -1.10
N GLY A 21 -14.68 12.55 -0.44
CA GLY A 21 -13.25 12.30 -0.66
C GLY A 21 -12.72 12.84 -2.01
N GLY A 22 -13.56 13.51 -2.81
CA GLY A 22 -13.18 14.10 -4.09
C GLY A 22 -12.95 13.09 -5.22
N PHE A 23 -13.62 11.92 -5.17
CA PHE A 23 -13.49 10.87 -6.19
C PHE A 23 -14.76 10.68 -7.02
N GLY A 24 -14.60 10.24 -8.26
CA GLY A 24 -15.68 9.77 -9.14
C GLY A 24 -16.13 8.34 -8.79
N PRO A 25 -17.13 7.81 -9.52
CA PRO A 25 -17.63 6.45 -9.28
C PRO A 25 -16.54 5.40 -9.58
N PRO A 26 -16.59 4.24 -8.87
CA PRO A 26 -15.66 3.14 -9.12
C PRO A 26 -15.88 2.53 -10.51
N ARG A 27 -14.78 2.07 -11.11
CA ARG A 27 -14.78 1.33 -12.39
C ARG A 27 -14.07 0.01 -12.18
N ALA A 28 -14.67 -1.06 -12.69
CA ALA A 28 -14.05 -2.39 -12.67
C ALA A 28 -12.80 -2.39 -13.58
N VAL A 29 -11.70 -2.97 -13.08
CA VAL A 29 -10.49 -3.21 -13.87
C VAL A 29 -10.72 -4.39 -14.79
N VAL A 30 -10.42 -4.21 -16.08
CA VAL A 30 -10.45 -5.32 -17.05
C VAL A 30 -9.16 -6.13 -16.88
N LEU A 31 -9.28 -7.32 -16.30
CA LEU A 31 -8.19 -8.28 -16.14
C LEU A 31 -8.51 -9.52 -16.99
N ARG A 32 -7.90 -9.61 -18.19
CA ARG A 32 -8.13 -10.68 -19.18
C ARG A 32 -7.35 -11.93 -18.81
N ASP A 33 -7.92 -13.07 -19.16
CA ASP A 33 -7.33 -14.40 -19.01
C ASP A 33 -7.06 -14.80 -17.54
N TYR A 34 -7.76 -14.12 -16.58
CA TYR A 34 -7.72 -14.42 -15.15
C TYR A 34 -9.14 -14.38 -14.57
N SER A 35 -9.54 -15.46 -13.90
CA SER A 35 -10.87 -15.60 -13.29
C SER A 35 -10.84 -15.77 -11.77
N GLY A 36 -9.63 -15.92 -11.19
CA GLY A 36 -9.43 -16.08 -9.76
C GLY A 36 -9.66 -14.81 -8.95
N ASP A 37 -9.45 -14.87 -7.64
CA ASP A 37 -9.44 -13.71 -6.78
C ASP A 37 -8.20 -12.84 -7.05
N ALA A 38 -8.39 -11.53 -7.14
CA ALA A 38 -7.31 -10.56 -7.30
C ALA A 38 -7.34 -9.56 -6.14
N MET A 39 -6.27 -9.55 -5.35
CA MET A 39 -6.10 -8.74 -4.16
C MET A 39 -4.76 -7.99 -4.18
N GLU A 40 -4.61 -6.98 -3.33
CA GLU A 40 -3.38 -6.22 -3.11
C GLU A 40 -2.70 -5.77 -4.42
N PRO A 41 -3.40 -5.00 -5.28
CA PRO A 41 -2.85 -4.58 -6.55
C PRO A 41 -1.70 -3.59 -6.36
N PHE A 42 -0.70 -3.69 -7.21
CA PHE A 42 0.36 -2.69 -7.36
C PHE A 42 0.66 -2.49 -8.85
N VAL A 43 0.60 -1.25 -9.32
CA VAL A 43 0.98 -0.92 -10.70
C VAL A 43 2.39 -0.33 -10.69
N THR A 44 3.29 -0.88 -11.51
CA THR A 44 4.67 -0.36 -11.62
C THR A 44 4.67 1.10 -12.01
N ARG A 45 5.70 1.85 -11.59
CA ARG A 45 5.78 3.32 -11.77
C ARG A 45 5.79 3.76 -13.25
N ASP A 46 6.16 2.87 -14.17
CA ASP A 46 6.06 3.06 -15.62
C ASP A 46 4.67 2.68 -16.19
N GLY A 47 3.78 2.15 -15.37
CA GLY A 47 2.42 1.74 -15.72
C GLY A 47 2.34 0.45 -16.56
N ARG A 48 3.44 -0.23 -16.82
CA ARG A 48 3.49 -1.40 -17.73
C ARG A 48 2.95 -2.68 -17.12
N TRP A 49 3.14 -2.87 -15.81
CA TRP A 49 2.85 -4.10 -15.12
C TRP A 49 1.90 -3.88 -13.94
N LEU A 50 0.93 -4.75 -13.79
CA LEU A 50 0.11 -4.92 -12.61
C LEU A 50 0.60 -6.17 -11.87
N LEU A 51 1.04 -5.99 -10.64
CA LEU A 51 1.31 -7.07 -9.69
C LEU A 51 0.10 -7.19 -8.77
N PHE A 52 -0.28 -8.40 -8.41
CA PHE A 52 -1.38 -8.65 -7.48
C PHE A 52 -1.20 -10.03 -6.89
N ASN A 53 -1.91 -10.35 -5.83
CA ASN A 53 -1.96 -11.72 -5.31
C ASN A 53 -3.38 -12.27 -5.34
N ASN A 54 -3.51 -13.61 -5.25
CA ASN A 54 -4.78 -14.28 -5.05
C ASN A 54 -5.31 -14.03 -3.62
N ARG A 55 -6.31 -14.79 -3.18
CA ARG A 55 -6.92 -14.63 -1.86
C ARG A 55 -5.89 -14.79 -0.74
N ASN A 56 -5.85 -13.81 0.18
CA ASN A 56 -5.01 -13.88 1.37
C ASN A 56 -5.49 -15.00 2.31
N GLY A 57 -4.58 -15.87 2.72
CA GLY A 57 -4.88 -16.89 3.71
C GLY A 57 -3.93 -18.10 3.62
N PRO A 58 -3.62 -18.75 4.76
CA PRO A 58 -2.71 -19.90 4.77
C PRO A 58 -3.28 -21.14 4.04
N ARG A 59 -4.61 -21.16 3.82
CA ARG A 59 -5.26 -22.29 3.14
C ARG A 59 -5.21 -22.21 1.62
N ASP A 60 -5.07 -21.00 1.09
CA ASP A 60 -5.23 -20.72 -0.34
C ASP A 60 -3.89 -20.46 -1.02
N GLN A 61 -2.80 -20.71 -0.32
CA GLN A 61 -1.43 -20.48 -0.78
C GLN A 61 -1.34 -19.15 -1.54
N THR A 62 -1.21 -18.06 -0.81
CA THR A 62 -1.13 -16.74 -1.40
C THR A 62 0.12 -16.60 -2.24
N ASP A 63 -0.04 -16.38 -3.54
CA ASP A 63 1.00 -16.20 -4.53
C ASP A 63 0.86 -14.85 -5.23
N LEU A 64 2.00 -14.28 -5.63
CA LEU A 64 2.07 -13.10 -6.47
C LEU A 64 1.90 -13.46 -7.94
N PHE A 65 1.11 -12.65 -8.64
CA PHE A 65 0.83 -12.76 -10.07
C PHE A 65 1.21 -11.47 -10.79
N VAL A 66 1.39 -11.58 -12.09
CA VAL A 66 1.74 -10.46 -12.95
C VAL A 66 0.81 -10.41 -14.16
N ALA A 67 0.37 -9.19 -14.50
CA ALA A 67 -0.38 -8.89 -15.71
C ALA A 67 0.24 -7.70 -16.44
N ARG A 68 0.22 -7.73 -17.77
CA ARG A 68 0.75 -6.68 -18.62
C ARG A 68 -0.36 -5.71 -19.03
N ARG A 69 -0.07 -4.40 -18.97
CA ARG A 69 -1.00 -3.39 -19.46
C ARG A 69 -1.20 -3.49 -20.97
N GLU A 70 -2.43 -3.35 -21.41
CA GLU A 70 -2.83 -3.33 -22.83
C GLU A 70 -3.12 -1.90 -23.31
N VAL A 71 -3.21 -1.74 -24.64
CA VAL A 71 -3.41 -0.43 -25.29
C VAL A 71 -4.73 0.23 -24.89
N ASP A 72 -5.77 -0.55 -24.60
CA ASP A 72 -7.08 -0.07 -24.16
C ASP A 72 -7.15 0.28 -22.66
N GLY A 73 -6.03 0.17 -21.95
CA GLY A 73 -5.92 0.46 -20.53
C GLY A 73 -6.26 -0.70 -19.59
N GLY A 74 -6.74 -1.83 -20.13
CA GLY A 74 -6.91 -3.07 -19.38
C GLY A 74 -5.57 -3.78 -19.12
N TYR A 75 -5.64 -4.95 -18.48
CA TYR A 75 -4.48 -5.78 -18.18
C TYR A 75 -4.75 -7.21 -18.70
N ARG A 76 -3.69 -7.84 -19.22
CA ARG A 76 -3.70 -9.26 -19.59
C ARG A 76 -2.82 -10.04 -18.61
N TYR A 77 -3.39 -11.05 -18.00
CA TYR A 77 -2.68 -11.97 -17.11
C TYR A 77 -1.54 -12.67 -17.87
N VAL A 78 -0.38 -12.74 -17.25
CA VAL A 78 0.81 -13.39 -17.80
C VAL A 78 1.10 -14.70 -17.08
N GLY A 79 0.93 -14.71 -15.74
CA GLY A 79 1.23 -15.89 -14.93
C GLY A 79 1.58 -15.56 -13.49
N ALA A 80 2.03 -16.57 -12.76
CA ALA A 80 2.67 -16.37 -11.46
C ALA A 80 3.94 -15.52 -11.62
N LEU A 81 4.22 -14.62 -10.65
CA LEU A 81 5.40 -13.78 -10.71
C LEU A 81 6.66 -14.63 -10.56
N SER A 82 7.33 -14.87 -11.69
CA SER A 82 8.53 -15.70 -11.74
C SER A 82 9.59 -15.17 -10.78
N GLY A 83 10.22 -16.07 -10.03
CA GLY A 83 11.29 -15.80 -9.08
C GLY A 83 10.83 -15.26 -7.72
N ALA A 84 9.55 -14.83 -7.56
CA ALA A 84 9.05 -14.27 -6.30
C ALA A 84 8.43 -15.32 -5.38
N ASN A 85 7.60 -16.22 -5.91
CA ASN A 85 6.78 -17.14 -5.13
C ASN A 85 7.58 -18.30 -4.51
N SER A 86 7.10 -18.78 -3.38
CA SER A 86 7.65 -19.93 -2.63
C SER A 86 6.49 -20.88 -2.23
N SER A 87 6.77 -21.85 -1.36
CA SER A 87 5.72 -22.68 -0.75
C SER A 87 5.03 -22.03 0.46
N ALA A 88 5.31 -20.76 0.73
CA ALA A 88 4.73 -20.00 1.82
C ALA A 88 3.82 -18.89 1.25
N LEU A 89 3.21 -18.06 2.12
CA LEU A 89 2.49 -16.88 1.70
C LEU A 89 3.46 -15.88 1.07
N ASP A 90 3.18 -15.45 -0.16
CA ASP A 90 3.88 -14.40 -0.89
C ASP A 90 2.87 -13.40 -1.45
N GLY A 91 2.90 -12.15 -0.98
CA GLY A 91 1.90 -11.14 -1.34
C GLY A 91 2.38 -9.72 -1.15
N VAL A 92 1.51 -8.75 -1.39
CA VAL A 92 1.70 -7.32 -1.13
C VAL A 92 2.97 -6.79 -1.80
N ALA A 93 2.94 -6.69 -3.12
CA ALA A 93 4.07 -6.22 -3.93
C ALA A 93 4.18 -4.70 -3.94
N SER A 94 5.39 -4.17 -3.92
CA SER A 94 5.68 -2.76 -4.19
C SER A 94 7.02 -2.60 -4.91
N VAL A 95 7.13 -1.62 -5.83
CA VAL A 95 8.32 -1.42 -6.66
C VAL A 95 8.66 0.06 -6.77
N ASP A 96 9.92 0.44 -6.57
CA ASP A 96 10.39 1.80 -6.82
C ASP A 96 10.67 2.07 -8.31
N ARG A 97 10.99 3.33 -8.67
CA ARG A 97 11.31 3.70 -10.07
C ARG A 97 12.55 3.01 -10.62
N ARG A 98 13.43 2.48 -9.77
CA ARG A 98 14.67 1.79 -10.18
C ARG A 98 14.47 0.30 -10.35
N GLY A 99 13.23 -0.22 -10.13
CA GLY A 99 12.92 -1.64 -10.18
C GLY A 99 13.36 -2.41 -8.94
N ASN A 100 13.66 -1.73 -7.81
CA ASN A 100 13.81 -2.45 -6.56
C ASN A 100 12.44 -2.93 -6.12
N PHE A 101 12.33 -4.23 -5.91
CA PHE A 101 11.10 -4.94 -5.60
C PHE A 101 11.04 -5.26 -4.11
N PHE A 102 9.87 -5.04 -3.51
CA PHE A 102 9.60 -5.30 -2.10
C PHE A 102 8.28 -6.06 -1.99
N PHE A 103 8.20 -7.00 -1.07
CA PHE A 103 6.99 -7.79 -0.86
C PHE A 103 6.97 -8.44 0.52
N VAL A 104 5.82 -8.97 0.90
CA VAL A 104 5.64 -9.74 2.13
C VAL A 104 5.75 -11.23 1.81
N SER A 105 6.51 -11.96 2.63
CA SER A 105 6.59 -13.41 2.53
C SER A 105 6.82 -14.03 3.91
N THR A 106 6.20 -15.17 4.14
CA THR A 106 6.38 -15.96 5.37
C THR A 106 7.38 -17.12 5.22
N ARG A 107 8.12 -17.20 4.10
CA ARG A 107 9.03 -18.31 3.73
C ARG A 107 10.15 -18.66 4.74
N ASP A 108 10.49 -17.74 5.62
CA ASP A 108 11.50 -17.94 6.67
C ASP A 108 11.02 -17.47 8.04
N PHE A 109 9.71 -17.29 8.19
CA PHE A 109 9.12 -16.66 9.37
C PHE A 109 9.42 -17.44 10.65
N ASP A 110 9.34 -18.75 10.63
CA ASP A 110 9.56 -19.62 11.80
C ASP A 110 10.99 -19.51 12.35
N ARG A 111 11.97 -19.22 11.49
CA ARG A 111 13.39 -19.08 11.87
C ARG A 111 13.78 -17.68 12.24
N SER A 112 13.34 -16.70 11.45
CA SER A 112 13.81 -15.31 11.54
C SER A 112 12.80 -14.35 12.13
N GLY A 113 11.50 -14.68 12.10
CA GLY A 113 10.39 -13.77 12.38
C GLY A 113 10.23 -12.68 11.31
N ASN A 114 10.97 -12.76 10.20
CA ASN A 114 10.96 -11.77 9.14
C ASN A 114 9.84 -12.06 8.13
N THR A 115 9.12 -11.00 7.74
CA THR A 115 8.11 -11.06 6.69
C THR A 115 8.41 -10.11 5.53
N LEU A 116 9.41 -9.24 5.65
CA LEU A 116 9.75 -8.25 4.62
C LEU A 116 10.88 -8.77 3.74
N TRP A 117 10.63 -8.80 2.45
CA TRP A 117 11.55 -9.32 1.44
C TRP A 117 11.81 -8.29 0.35
N THR A 118 12.95 -8.40 -0.32
CA THR A 118 13.33 -7.50 -1.41
C THR A 118 14.02 -8.27 -2.54
N GLY A 119 14.04 -7.68 -3.72
CA GLY A 119 14.71 -8.19 -4.91
C GLY A 119 14.76 -7.14 -6.00
N ARG A 120 14.74 -7.60 -7.23
CA ARG A 120 14.68 -6.77 -8.45
C ARG A 120 13.49 -7.21 -9.28
N LEU A 121 12.76 -6.27 -9.86
CA LEU A 121 11.73 -6.52 -10.86
C LEU A 121 12.19 -5.96 -12.21
N ALA A 122 12.23 -6.80 -13.23
CA ALA A 122 12.50 -6.40 -14.61
C ALA A 122 11.61 -7.22 -15.55
N ASP A 123 10.98 -6.57 -16.51
CA ASP A 123 10.15 -7.20 -17.55
C ASP A 123 9.14 -8.25 -17.05
N GLY A 124 8.54 -7.99 -15.88
CA GLY A 124 7.53 -8.86 -15.28
C GLY A 124 8.08 -10.10 -14.58
N ALA A 125 9.38 -10.15 -14.29
CA ALA A 125 10.04 -11.22 -13.53
C ALA A 125 10.83 -10.64 -12.35
N ALA A 126 10.87 -11.38 -11.23
CA ALA A 126 11.61 -11.01 -10.04
C ALA A 126 12.91 -11.83 -9.95
N THR A 127 14.00 -11.17 -9.50
CA THR A 127 15.32 -11.77 -9.27
C THR A 127 15.91 -11.29 -7.95
N ASP A 128 17.02 -11.86 -7.53
CA ASP A 128 17.81 -11.46 -6.35
C ASP A 128 16.99 -11.39 -5.05
N ILE A 129 16.06 -12.32 -4.88
CA ILE A 129 15.18 -12.36 -3.73
C ILE A 129 15.95 -12.67 -2.46
N ARG A 130 15.82 -11.79 -1.47
CA ARG A 130 16.48 -11.91 -0.17
C ARG A 130 15.69 -11.22 0.93
N PRO A 131 15.92 -11.54 2.21
CA PRO A 131 15.34 -10.79 3.33
C PRO A 131 15.67 -9.31 3.23
N LEU A 132 14.70 -8.45 3.51
CA LEU A 132 14.93 -7.02 3.61
C LEU A 132 15.72 -6.71 4.90
N ALA A 133 16.87 -6.06 4.75
CA ALA A 133 17.61 -5.57 5.89
C ALA A 133 16.87 -4.35 6.48
N SER A 134 16.23 -4.52 7.64
CA SER A 134 15.53 -3.46 8.34
C SER A 134 15.52 -3.69 9.85
N ASP A 135 15.17 -2.67 10.62
CA ASP A 135 14.90 -2.78 12.05
C ASP A 135 13.42 -3.03 12.37
N PHE A 136 12.59 -3.16 11.32
CA PHE A 136 11.19 -3.57 11.44
C PHE A 136 10.99 -5.05 11.74
N THR A 137 12.03 -5.87 11.62
CA THR A 137 11.91 -7.29 11.94
C THR A 137 11.54 -7.45 13.43
N PRO A 138 10.36 -7.96 13.75
CA PRO A 138 9.94 -8.05 15.12
C PRO A 138 10.75 -9.12 15.84
N LYS A 139 11.54 -8.74 16.80
CA LYS A 139 12.21 -9.67 17.73
C LYS A 139 11.27 -10.25 18.78
N ARG A 140 9.95 -10.03 18.66
CA ARG A 140 8.94 -10.40 19.65
C ARG A 140 7.88 -11.31 19.03
N LEU A 141 7.51 -12.35 19.76
CA LEU A 141 6.42 -13.24 19.41
C LEU A 141 5.13 -12.43 19.09
N LEU A 142 4.42 -12.82 18.04
CA LEU A 142 3.14 -12.23 17.60
C LEU A 142 3.22 -10.81 17.01
N ARG A 143 4.40 -10.31 16.68
CA ARG A 143 4.53 -9.10 15.86
C ARG A 143 4.86 -9.49 14.43
N LEU A 144 4.11 -8.93 13.49
CA LEU A 144 4.25 -9.20 12.05
C LEU A 144 4.17 -7.88 11.30
N ASN A 145 4.93 -7.75 10.24
CA ASN A 145 4.73 -6.71 9.24
C ASN A 145 4.04 -7.37 8.05
N ILE A 146 2.79 -7.02 7.77
CA ILE A 146 1.97 -7.70 6.77
C ILE A 146 1.71 -6.88 5.52
N ASP A 147 2.03 -5.60 5.55
CA ASP A 147 1.90 -4.70 4.41
C ASP A 147 3.08 -3.76 4.33
N LEU A 148 3.42 -3.38 3.11
CA LEU A 148 4.47 -2.42 2.84
C LEU A 148 4.20 -1.61 1.55
N GLU A 149 4.74 -0.40 1.49
CA GLU A 149 4.85 0.41 0.27
C GLU A 149 6.20 1.09 0.24
N ILE A 150 6.95 0.91 -0.85
CA ILE A 150 8.16 1.69 -1.11
C ILE A 150 7.82 2.99 -1.84
N SER A 151 8.37 4.11 -1.38
CA SER A 151 8.25 5.38 -2.10
C SER A 151 8.85 5.28 -3.51
N ALA A 152 8.33 6.09 -4.44
CA ALA A 152 8.77 6.04 -5.84
C ALA A 152 10.27 6.29 -6.02
N ASP A 153 10.89 7.11 -5.16
CA ASP A 153 12.33 7.37 -5.12
C ASP A 153 13.16 6.26 -4.45
N GLY A 154 12.49 5.33 -3.74
CA GLY A 154 13.12 4.23 -3.03
C GLY A 154 13.71 4.61 -1.67
N GLU A 155 13.44 5.82 -1.16
CA GLU A 155 14.09 6.33 0.05
C GLU A 155 13.27 6.15 1.33
N ARG A 156 11.96 5.91 1.21
CA ARG A 156 11.07 5.66 2.36
C ARG A 156 10.27 4.38 2.17
N LEU A 157 10.17 3.61 3.24
CA LEU A 157 9.33 2.42 3.33
C LEU A 157 8.22 2.70 4.34
N TYR A 158 6.98 2.55 3.91
CA TYR A 158 5.80 2.57 4.76
C TYR A 158 5.42 1.13 5.09
N VAL A 159 5.19 0.81 6.36
CA VAL A 159 4.97 -0.57 6.82
C VAL A 159 3.82 -0.61 7.80
N ALA A 160 2.97 -1.62 7.71
CA ALA A 160 2.00 -1.92 8.75
C ALA A 160 2.63 -2.80 9.83
N GLU A 161 2.82 -2.23 11.03
CA GLU A 161 3.31 -2.95 12.21
C GLU A 161 2.13 -3.57 12.96
N ASN A 162 2.04 -4.90 12.95
CA ASN A 162 0.92 -5.61 13.51
C ASN A 162 1.28 -6.36 14.79
N ARG A 163 0.35 -6.37 15.74
CA ARG A 163 0.34 -7.33 16.85
C ARG A 163 -0.76 -8.35 16.62
N TRP A 164 -0.39 -9.60 16.40
CA TRP A 164 -1.33 -10.66 16.08
C TRP A 164 -2.04 -11.21 17.34
N ASN A 165 -3.32 -11.51 17.22
CA ASN A 165 -4.09 -12.23 18.23
C ASN A 165 -4.44 -13.61 17.69
N LEU A 166 -3.74 -14.64 18.18
CA LEU A 166 -3.93 -16.02 17.72
C LEU A 166 -5.35 -16.56 18.00
N LEU A 167 -5.98 -16.15 19.10
CA LEU A 167 -7.33 -16.61 19.46
C LEU A 167 -8.39 -16.07 18.50
N ARG A 168 -8.14 -14.89 17.92
CA ARG A 168 -9.07 -14.25 17.00
C ARG A 168 -8.68 -14.44 15.51
N GLY A 169 -7.53 -15.05 15.24
CA GLY A 169 -7.01 -15.24 13.89
C GLY A 169 -6.79 -13.93 13.10
N ARG A 170 -6.58 -12.80 13.80
CA ARG A 170 -6.39 -11.47 13.18
C ARG A 170 -5.54 -10.56 14.06
N PRO A 171 -5.01 -9.45 13.53
CA PRO A 171 -4.32 -8.45 14.35
C PRO A 171 -5.22 -7.89 15.46
N SER A 172 -4.64 -7.64 16.63
CA SER A 172 -5.25 -6.83 17.71
C SER A 172 -4.94 -5.35 17.57
N THR A 173 -3.77 -5.02 16.98
CA THR A 173 -3.38 -3.67 16.59
C THR A 173 -2.69 -3.73 15.24
N SER A 174 -2.84 -2.69 14.44
CA SER A 174 -2.13 -2.47 13.20
C SER A 174 -1.93 -0.96 13.04
N ASP A 175 -0.69 -0.51 13.05
CA ASP A 175 -0.31 0.89 12.93
C ASP A 175 0.66 1.07 11.76
N LEU A 176 0.50 2.13 10.99
CA LEU A 176 1.44 2.49 9.94
C LEU A 176 2.70 3.15 10.53
N ALA A 177 3.84 2.73 10.05
CA ALA A 177 5.14 3.30 10.41
C ALA A 177 5.97 3.62 9.17
N ILE A 178 6.95 4.50 9.33
CA ILE A 178 7.85 4.93 8.26
C ILE A 178 9.29 4.57 8.62
N ALA A 179 10.01 4.00 7.65
CA ALA A 179 11.46 3.88 7.70
C ALA A 179 12.12 4.69 6.59
N ALA A 180 13.30 5.19 6.88
CA ALA A 180 14.18 5.80 5.89
C ALA A 180 15.26 4.83 5.46
N ARG A 181 15.72 4.96 4.22
CA ARG A 181 16.86 4.22 3.71
C ARG A 181 18.15 4.69 4.41
N ASP A 182 18.93 3.75 4.87
CA ASP A 182 20.27 3.96 5.42
C ASP A 182 21.22 2.97 4.75
N GLY A 183 21.84 3.39 3.65
CA GLY A 183 22.63 2.51 2.80
C GLY A 183 21.80 1.35 2.22
N ALA A 184 22.17 0.13 2.55
CA ALA A 184 21.47 -1.08 2.07
C ALA A 184 20.29 -1.51 2.94
N ARG A 185 20.01 -0.82 4.05
CA ARG A 185 18.95 -1.16 5.01
C ARG A 185 17.92 -0.06 5.13
N PHE A 186 16.79 -0.38 5.77
CA PHE A 186 15.78 0.59 6.20
C PHE A 186 15.76 0.67 7.72
N VAL A 187 15.75 1.90 8.24
CA VAL A 187 15.73 2.19 9.68
C VAL A 187 14.45 2.96 9.99
N ARG A 188 13.67 2.47 10.97
CA ARG A 188 12.44 3.12 11.42
C ARG A 188 12.75 4.55 11.85
N GLN A 189 12.03 5.52 11.32
CA GLN A 189 12.21 6.92 11.69
C GLN A 189 11.83 7.13 13.16
N ARG A 190 12.65 7.89 13.89
CA ARG A 190 12.44 8.15 15.33
C ARG A 190 11.13 8.90 15.60
N ASP A 191 10.74 9.77 14.67
CA ASP A 191 9.52 10.58 14.72
C ASP A 191 8.32 9.93 13.99
N SER A 192 8.45 8.68 13.53
CA SER A 192 7.40 7.96 12.79
C SER A 192 6.04 8.02 13.49
N ASP A 193 6.00 7.80 14.82
CA ASP A 193 4.73 7.85 15.58
C ASP A 193 4.13 9.25 15.60
N ALA A 194 4.97 10.29 15.69
CA ALA A 194 4.51 11.68 15.66
C ALA A 194 4.00 12.06 14.27
N VAL A 195 4.70 11.64 13.22
CA VAL A 195 4.31 11.88 11.81
C VAL A 195 3.00 11.16 11.47
N MET A 196 2.78 9.96 11.99
CA MET A 196 1.60 9.11 11.73
C MET A 196 0.45 9.32 12.72
N ARG A 197 0.58 10.18 13.72
CA ARG A 197 -0.39 10.33 14.82
C ARG A 197 -1.83 10.59 14.38
N ALA A 198 -2.06 11.33 13.29
CA ALA A 198 -3.41 11.57 12.77
C ALA A 198 -3.95 10.38 11.97
N VAL A 199 -3.05 9.55 11.45
CA VAL A 199 -3.37 8.36 10.64
C VAL A 199 -3.70 7.17 11.54
N ASN A 200 -2.83 6.87 12.50
CA ASN A 200 -3.00 5.74 13.40
C ASN A 200 -4.05 6.03 14.49
N THR A 201 -4.93 5.06 14.74
CA THR A 201 -6.03 5.16 15.71
C THR A 201 -6.15 3.86 16.52
N ALA A 202 -7.26 3.69 17.24
CA ALA A 202 -7.57 2.41 17.89
C ALA A 202 -8.13 1.36 16.91
N ALA A 203 -8.35 1.71 15.65
CA ALA A 203 -8.70 0.77 14.58
C ALA A 203 -7.43 0.06 14.06
N LEU A 204 -7.57 -0.70 12.98
CA LEU A 204 -6.44 -1.32 12.28
C LEU A 204 -6.15 -0.48 11.03
N GLU A 205 -4.97 0.12 10.94
CA GLU A 205 -4.48 0.83 9.76
C GLU A 205 -3.41 -0.01 9.05
N TYR A 206 -3.61 -0.27 7.75
CA TYR A 206 -2.73 -1.13 6.94
C TYR A 206 -2.84 -0.80 5.44
N ALA A 207 -2.11 -1.55 4.60
CA ALA A 207 -2.06 -1.37 3.15
C ALA A 207 -1.82 0.09 2.74
N PRO A 208 -0.67 0.68 3.12
CA PRO A 208 -0.34 2.05 2.73
C PRO A 208 -0.03 2.14 1.23
N ALA A 209 -0.41 3.27 0.60
CA ALA A 209 0.01 3.64 -0.74
C ALA A 209 0.25 5.14 -0.84
N THR A 210 1.37 5.57 -1.40
CA THR A 210 1.74 6.99 -1.47
C THR A 210 1.76 7.51 -2.90
N SER A 211 1.38 8.79 -3.06
CA SER A 211 1.67 9.52 -4.30
C SER A 211 3.18 9.62 -4.53
N GLU A 212 3.59 9.85 -5.78
CA GLU A 212 5.02 9.94 -6.15
C GLU A 212 5.78 11.01 -5.39
N ASP A 213 5.13 12.15 -5.09
CA ASP A 213 5.66 13.25 -4.28
C ASP A 213 5.59 12.99 -2.77
N GLN A 214 4.98 11.88 -2.35
CA GLN A 214 4.76 11.50 -0.97
C GLN A 214 3.96 12.55 -0.16
N LEU A 215 3.10 13.32 -0.81
CA LEU A 215 2.22 14.32 -0.16
C LEU A 215 0.79 13.81 0.05
N THR A 216 0.43 12.68 -0.58
CA THR A 216 -0.85 12.00 -0.37
C THR A 216 -0.60 10.55 0.03
N LEU A 217 -1.23 10.12 1.12
CA LEU A 217 -1.21 8.75 1.63
C LEU A 217 -2.62 8.17 1.57
N TYR A 218 -2.78 7.07 0.88
CA TYR A 218 -3.96 6.22 0.92
C TYR A 218 -3.66 5.01 1.81
N PHE A 219 -4.67 4.51 2.49
CA PHE A 219 -4.51 3.33 3.35
C PHE A 219 -5.87 2.71 3.66
N THR A 220 -5.84 1.47 4.08
CA THR A 220 -7.02 0.78 4.59
C THR A 220 -7.14 0.99 6.09
N ARG A 221 -8.37 1.25 6.57
CA ARG A 221 -8.73 1.27 7.99
C ARG A 221 -9.88 0.32 8.27
N TRP A 222 -9.74 -0.51 9.28
CA TRP A 222 -10.78 -1.41 9.71
C TRP A 222 -11.05 -1.29 11.21
N ASN A 223 -12.24 -0.80 11.58
CA ASN A 223 -12.67 -0.77 12.97
C ASN A 223 -13.19 -2.17 13.39
N ALA A 224 -12.26 -3.11 13.56
CA ALA A 224 -12.54 -4.50 13.86
C ALA A 224 -13.21 -4.74 15.24
N ALA A 225 -13.27 -3.72 16.10
CA ALA A 225 -14.01 -3.75 17.35
C ALA A 225 -15.52 -3.52 17.14
N LYS A 226 -15.91 -2.83 16.07
CA LYS A 226 -17.31 -2.55 15.75
C LYS A 226 -17.91 -3.74 14.99
N ARG A 227 -18.98 -4.33 15.53
CA ARG A 227 -19.69 -5.43 14.87
C ARG A 227 -20.20 -4.99 13.49
N GLY A 228 -19.94 -5.81 12.47
CA GLY A 228 -20.36 -5.56 11.08
C GLY A 228 -19.53 -4.50 10.34
N ALA A 229 -18.51 -3.90 10.99
CA ALA A 229 -17.61 -3.03 10.27
C ALA A 229 -16.76 -3.83 9.25
N VAL A 230 -16.58 -3.24 8.08
CA VAL A 230 -15.73 -3.74 7.01
C VAL A 230 -14.52 -2.82 6.84
N PRO A 231 -13.44 -3.29 6.21
CA PRO A 231 -12.34 -2.43 5.79
C PRO A 231 -12.83 -1.32 4.84
N GLU A 232 -12.28 -0.13 5.02
CA GLU A 232 -12.60 1.06 4.23
C GLU A 232 -11.31 1.79 3.84
N MET A 233 -11.30 2.43 2.68
CA MET A 233 -10.16 3.21 2.20
C MET A 233 -10.24 4.65 2.70
N TYR A 234 -9.09 5.17 3.16
CA TYR A 234 -8.90 6.55 3.62
C TYR A 234 -7.79 7.24 2.85
N VAL A 235 -7.84 8.55 2.82
CA VAL A 235 -6.80 9.42 2.27
C VAL A 235 -6.40 10.47 3.30
N SER A 236 -5.09 10.65 3.48
CA SER A 236 -4.50 11.74 4.26
C SER A 236 -3.55 12.55 3.38
N ARG A 237 -3.38 13.83 3.68
CA ARG A 237 -2.50 14.73 2.92
C ARG A 237 -1.59 15.50 3.87
N ARG A 238 -0.43 15.89 3.35
CA ARG A 238 0.51 16.81 3.99
C ARG A 238 1.07 17.79 2.96
N THR A 239 1.61 18.89 3.41
CA THR A 239 2.14 19.96 2.54
C THR A 239 3.60 19.77 2.18
N ARG A 240 4.34 19.01 2.99
CA ARG A 240 5.78 18.72 2.82
C ARG A 240 6.09 17.33 3.35
N THR A 241 7.12 16.71 2.82
CA THR A 241 7.53 15.34 3.20
C THR A 241 8.14 15.22 4.60
N ASP A 242 8.48 16.34 5.23
CA ASP A 242 9.01 16.44 6.60
C ASP A 242 7.94 16.87 7.64
N THR A 243 6.67 16.96 7.23
CA THR A 243 5.56 17.29 8.13
C THR A 243 4.72 16.05 8.46
N ALA A 244 3.98 16.12 9.58
CA ALA A 244 3.00 15.11 9.93
C ALA A 244 1.88 15.04 8.90
N TRP A 245 1.27 13.85 8.78
CA TRP A 245 0.07 13.65 8.00
C TRP A 245 -1.13 14.37 8.63
N GLY A 246 -2.00 14.95 7.79
CA GLY A 246 -3.24 15.58 8.20
C GLY A 246 -4.32 14.56 8.60
N ALA A 247 -5.46 15.06 9.09
CA ALA A 247 -6.60 14.22 9.42
C ALA A 247 -7.09 13.44 8.18
N PRO A 248 -7.22 12.10 8.27
CA PRO A 248 -7.68 11.30 7.15
C PRO A 248 -9.16 11.50 6.85
N VAL A 249 -9.49 11.45 5.57
CA VAL A 249 -10.86 11.47 5.05
C VAL A 249 -11.17 10.14 4.39
N ARG A 250 -12.38 9.60 4.60
CA ARG A 250 -12.81 8.36 3.96
C ARG A 250 -13.05 8.58 2.46
N VAL A 251 -12.59 7.68 1.62
CA VAL A 251 -12.89 7.65 0.18
C VAL A 251 -14.25 6.99 -0.02
N VAL A 252 -15.32 7.78 0.07
CA VAL A 252 -16.72 7.30 0.07
C VAL A 252 -17.08 6.61 -1.25
N ALA A 253 -16.50 7.04 -2.36
CA ALA A 253 -16.72 6.42 -3.69
C ALA A 253 -16.34 4.92 -3.71
N ALA A 254 -15.33 4.53 -2.92
CA ALA A 254 -14.94 3.14 -2.72
C ALA A 254 -15.62 2.61 -1.44
N SER A 255 -16.85 2.13 -1.55
CA SER A 255 -17.66 1.67 -0.41
C SER A 255 -17.82 0.14 -0.37
N GLY A 256 -18.18 -0.38 0.80
CA GLY A 256 -18.26 -1.82 1.08
C GLY A 256 -16.95 -2.35 1.65
N PHE A 257 -16.65 -3.63 1.44
CA PHE A 257 -15.36 -4.23 1.80
C PHE A 257 -14.33 -3.85 0.74
N VAL A 258 -13.43 -2.92 1.06
CA VAL A 258 -12.38 -2.40 0.15
C VAL A 258 -11.04 -2.32 0.86
N GLU A 259 -9.96 -2.78 0.20
CA GLU A 259 -8.60 -2.84 0.75
C GLU A 259 -7.54 -2.65 -0.34
N GLY A 260 -6.28 -2.50 0.09
CA GLY A 260 -5.10 -2.54 -0.76
C GLY A 260 -5.08 -1.45 -1.83
N PRO A 261 -5.15 -0.15 -1.47
CA PRO A 261 -5.00 0.90 -2.47
C PRO A 261 -3.60 0.89 -3.09
N THR A 262 -3.52 1.22 -4.38
CA THR A 262 -2.28 1.61 -5.06
C THR A 262 -2.54 2.83 -5.93
N VAL A 263 -1.59 3.76 -5.95
CA VAL A 263 -1.68 4.98 -6.77
C VAL A 263 -1.17 4.67 -8.17
N LEU A 264 -2.00 4.89 -9.18
CA LEU A 264 -1.62 4.70 -10.57
C LEU A 264 -0.68 5.83 -11.03
N PRO A 265 0.19 5.57 -12.03
CA PRO A 265 1.04 6.60 -12.63
C PRO A 265 0.23 7.84 -13.02
N GLY A 266 0.77 9.02 -12.69
CA GLY A 266 0.06 10.30 -12.86
C GLY A 266 -0.74 10.74 -11.64
N GLY A 267 -0.94 9.88 -10.62
CA GLY A 267 -1.51 10.26 -9.32
C GLY A 267 -3.02 10.51 -9.29
N CYS A 268 -3.70 10.40 -10.44
CA CYS A 268 -5.13 10.74 -10.59
C CYS A 268 -6.08 9.58 -10.32
N GLU A 269 -5.60 8.36 -10.38
CA GLU A 269 -6.40 7.16 -10.16
C GLU A 269 -5.80 6.28 -9.07
N ILE A 270 -6.68 5.66 -8.29
CA ILE A 270 -6.35 4.71 -7.25
C ILE A 270 -6.98 3.38 -7.63
N MET A 271 -6.16 2.34 -7.73
CA MET A 271 -6.65 0.97 -7.86
C MET A 271 -6.71 0.33 -6.47
N TYR A 272 -7.67 -0.54 -6.25
CA TYR A 272 -7.87 -1.26 -5.00
C TYR A 272 -8.60 -2.56 -5.27
N HIS A 273 -8.66 -3.47 -4.31
CA HIS A 273 -9.55 -4.61 -4.41
C HIS A 273 -10.81 -4.43 -3.57
N ALA A 274 -11.91 -5.02 -4.04
CA ALA A 274 -13.17 -5.06 -3.33
C ALA A 274 -13.75 -6.47 -3.34
N ARG A 275 -14.47 -6.81 -2.26
CA ARG A 275 -15.21 -8.06 -2.18
C ARG A 275 -16.58 -7.90 -2.83
N ILE A 276 -16.85 -8.70 -3.86
CA ILE A 276 -18.12 -8.77 -4.58
C ILE A 276 -18.69 -10.19 -4.43
N GLY A 277 -19.69 -10.34 -3.57
CA GLY A 277 -20.13 -11.66 -3.14
C GLY A 277 -19.02 -12.41 -2.42
N GLU A 278 -18.60 -13.56 -2.94
CA GLU A 278 -17.50 -14.36 -2.39
C GLU A 278 -16.16 -14.13 -3.10
N ALA A 279 -16.12 -13.30 -4.14
CA ALA A 279 -14.93 -13.07 -4.95
C ALA A 279 -14.30 -11.70 -4.69
N TYR A 280 -12.97 -11.60 -4.86
CA TYR A 280 -12.24 -10.35 -4.82
C TYR A 280 -11.91 -9.89 -6.24
N ARG A 281 -12.20 -8.61 -6.52
CA ARG A 281 -12.03 -8.00 -7.85
C ARG A 281 -11.37 -6.64 -7.72
N LEU A 282 -10.66 -6.23 -8.77
CA LEU A 282 -9.97 -4.94 -8.83
C LEU A 282 -10.89 -3.87 -9.40
N PHE A 283 -10.80 -2.68 -8.78
CA PHE A 283 -11.52 -1.48 -9.18
C PHE A 283 -10.58 -0.29 -9.20
N THR A 284 -10.95 0.76 -9.94
CA THR A 284 -10.31 2.08 -9.83
C THR A 284 -11.32 3.14 -9.46
N VAL A 285 -10.87 4.17 -8.77
CA VAL A 285 -11.57 5.45 -8.60
C VAL A 285 -10.65 6.57 -9.08
N ARG A 286 -11.23 7.56 -9.77
CA ARG A 286 -10.51 8.72 -10.28
C ARG A 286 -10.79 9.94 -9.42
N ARG A 287 -9.75 10.71 -9.10
CA ARG A 287 -9.89 12.00 -8.43
C ARG A 287 -10.61 12.98 -9.36
N ARG A 288 -11.48 13.83 -8.79
CA ARG A 288 -12.24 14.84 -9.55
C ARG A 288 -11.42 16.09 -9.85
N ASP A 289 -10.36 16.34 -9.08
CA ASP A 289 -9.45 17.48 -9.23
C ASP A 289 -8.31 17.21 -10.24
N CYS A 290 -8.39 16.09 -10.93
CA CYS A 290 -7.59 15.70 -12.07
C CYS A 290 -8.40 15.74 -13.38
#